data_cacd42e91ad5ebd59551fedbfff5ec20
#
_entry.id   cacd42e91ad5ebd59551fedbfff5ec20
#
_cell.length_a   1.000
_cell.length_b   1.000
_cell.length_c   1.000
_cell.angle_alpha   90.00
_cell.angle_beta   90.00
_cell.angle_gamma   90.00
#
_symmetry.space_group_name_H-M   'P 1'
#
loop_
_entity.id
_entity.type
_entity.pdbx_description
1 polymer ?
#
loop_
_entity_poly.entity_id
_entity_poly.type
_entity_poly.pdbx_seq_one_letter_code
_entity_poly.pdbx_strand_id
1 'polypeptide(L)'
;MTLKAVPAPLGGFSEGSAGIAPDDVIVVSGGGRGIGFALARALSRNFGCRVIVSGRSPAPDPADPLIRMSDDDFQARRDELLVAGARQGRFAAARAELEQSRRDRELAEALSTVRRDGLAIEYIRCDITEPEQVRELIAAAGERLVGVVHNAGIDEPTRLPKKAPERMRRTIAIKVVGLLNLLDAVSDLPLRFFHNVGSLTGRMGAMVGQLEYGAANEALSRIGLWASASTAQLGRSRAVPVTTMCWPTWERLGIISNYEAALRYASAVSVEEGLFHWLAEIREGGRGERTFIGEFGSALQPLLLRGYPLSTGIAAVEAIAGQVLFLGEPLRWRPGETFEAAFDVWPSVLACCNDFRIDGWPALPVSMALTYSRSIAEWTLPEGRHRTLATIENVLVDLSALRVDEGRGVLRLRADSRGSWDGHGQWQVRVRVTRADGTSDRRVVESVLTFRESSSDDGDAPVLRLARPGRIVEQAPVPGRLHWAGEAFQLGQWRFDTGGGAWFAEVAPDTMSDLIRTSPVPNGELPHNQLESILAAAYSQHLTGGSGPHPEHLSIDCVELAGRGSATTVTVDSDPPYRTWTGRDSHGEVCLRVRGVRFDRVQGR
;
A
#
# COMPACT_ATOMS: atom_id res chain seq x y z
N MET A 1 5.53 2.95 21.04
CA MET A 1 4.81 1.69 20.77
C MET A 1 4.79 1.52 19.25
N THR A 2 5.47 0.52 18.74
CA THR A 2 5.48 0.19 17.31
C THR A 2 4.40 -0.85 17.06
N LEU A 3 3.45 -0.57 16.17
CA LEU A 3 2.43 -1.53 15.76
C LEU A 3 3.01 -2.40 14.65
N LYS A 4 2.88 -3.71 14.81
CA LYS A 4 3.29 -4.69 13.81
C LYS A 4 2.04 -5.35 13.24
N ALA A 5 1.77 -5.20 11.94
CA ALA A 5 0.75 -5.98 11.26
C ALA A 5 1.28 -7.40 11.04
N VAL A 6 0.52 -8.40 11.42
CA VAL A 6 0.82 -9.81 11.14
C VAL A 6 -0.36 -10.43 10.39
N PRO A 7 -0.13 -11.35 9.44
CA PRO A 7 -1.21 -12.10 8.84
C PRO A 7 -1.98 -12.82 9.95
N ALA A 8 -3.30 -12.63 9.98
CA ALA A 8 -4.15 -13.48 10.80
C ALA A 8 -4.64 -14.62 9.90
N PRO A 9 -4.45 -15.91 10.28
CA PRO A 9 -5.13 -16.96 9.58
C PRO A 9 -6.63 -16.68 9.66
N LEU A 10 -7.33 -16.80 8.55
CA LEU A 10 -8.79 -16.84 8.56
C LEU A 10 -9.14 -18.09 9.37
N GLY A 11 -9.69 -17.89 10.56
CA GLY A 11 -9.99 -18.97 11.48
C GLY A 11 -10.85 -20.03 10.79
N GLY A 12 -10.42 -21.28 10.86
CA GLY A 12 -11.30 -22.39 10.50
C GLY A 12 -12.53 -22.29 11.39
N PHE A 13 -13.73 -22.40 10.81
CA PHE A 13 -14.96 -22.37 11.56
C PHE A 13 -14.92 -23.37 12.73
N SER A 14 -14.80 -22.88 13.94
CA SER A 14 -15.30 -23.62 15.06
C SER A 14 -16.81 -23.40 15.10
N GLU A 15 -17.59 -24.44 14.95
CA GLU A 15 -19.05 -24.41 15.18
C GLU A 15 -19.40 -24.08 16.64
N GLY A 16 -18.42 -23.68 17.46
CA GLY A 16 -18.60 -23.27 18.83
C GLY A 16 -19.45 -22.00 18.91
N SER A 17 -20.46 -22.02 19.76
CA SER A 17 -21.18 -20.83 20.18
C SER A 17 -20.15 -19.85 20.76
N ALA A 18 -20.23 -18.57 20.42
CA ALA A 18 -19.45 -17.47 21.04
C ALA A 18 -19.70 -17.37 22.58
N GLY A 19 -20.35 -18.35 23.16
CA GLY A 19 -20.85 -18.33 24.52
C GLY A 19 -21.92 -17.25 24.75
N ILE A 20 -22.50 -16.68 23.67
CA ILE A 20 -23.62 -15.74 23.73
C ILE A 20 -24.90 -16.52 23.86
N ALA A 21 -25.65 -16.26 24.91
CA ALA A 21 -26.94 -16.91 25.20
C ALA A 21 -28.11 -16.05 24.66
N PRO A 22 -29.29 -16.67 24.47
CA PRO A 22 -30.46 -15.94 23.97
C PRO A 22 -30.93 -14.78 24.88
N ASP A 23 -30.65 -14.86 26.16
CA ASP A 23 -30.99 -13.82 27.16
C ASP A 23 -29.87 -12.76 27.31
N ASP A 24 -28.76 -12.91 26.63
CA ASP A 24 -27.70 -11.89 26.57
C ASP A 24 -28.10 -10.69 25.71
N VAL A 25 -27.48 -9.56 25.98
CA VAL A 25 -27.75 -8.30 25.30
C VAL A 25 -26.48 -7.79 24.61
N ILE A 26 -26.63 -7.30 23.38
CA ILE A 26 -25.58 -6.62 22.64
C ILE A 26 -26.06 -5.22 22.26
N VAL A 27 -25.21 -4.21 22.48
CA VAL A 27 -25.48 -2.82 22.06
C VAL A 27 -24.71 -2.49 20.79
N VAL A 28 -25.41 -1.92 19.78
CA VAL A 28 -24.82 -1.47 18.51
C VAL A 28 -25.11 0.01 18.29
N SER A 29 -24.12 0.89 18.54
CA SER A 29 -24.26 2.31 18.25
C SER A 29 -24.26 2.57 16.75
N GLY A 30 -25.14 3.47 16.27
CA GLY A 30 -25.32 3.67 14.83
C GLY A 30 -25.91 2.46 14.11
N GLY A 31 -26.64 1.62 14.84
CA GLY A 31 -27.20 0.34 14.33
C GLY A 31 -28.57 0.46 13.67
N GLY A 32 -29.16 1.65 13.56
CA GLY A 32 -30.50 1.82 12.96
C GLY A 32 -30.56 1.66 11.45
N ARG A 33 -29.43 1.59 10.75
CA ARG A 33 -29.33 1.43 9.29
C ARG A 33 -27.94 0.96 8.86
N GLY A 34 -27.79 0.66 7.56
CA GLY A 34 -26.50 0.34 6.94
C GLY A 34 -25.81 -0.89 7.57
N ILE A 35 -24.49 -0.82 7.68
CA ILE A 35 -23.66 -1.92 8.21
C ILE A 35 -24.07 -2.32 9.63
N GLY A 36 -24.33 -1.34 10.51
CA GLY A 36 -24.72 -1.62 11.88
C GLY A 36 -26.05 -2.36 12.01
N PHE A 37 -27.02 -2.04 11.14
CA PHE A 37 -28.28 -2.78 11.10
C PHE A 37 -28.14 -4.18 10.52
N ALA A 38 -27.34 -4.34 9.47
CA ALA A 38 -27.03 -5.66 8.91
C ALA A 38 -26.40 -6.57 9.96
N LEU A 39 -25.43 -6.04 10.73
CA LEU A 39 -24.83 -6.77 11.84
C LEU A 39 -25.84 -7.09 12.95
N ALA A 40 -26.68 -6.13 13.36
CA ALA A 40 -27.69 -6.37 14.41
C ALA A 40 -28.63 -7.52 14.02
N ARG A 41 -29.07 -7.57 12.76
CA ARG A 41 -29.86 -8.68 12.24
C ARG A 41 -29.10 -10.01 12.29
N ALA A 42 -27.84 -9.99 11.89
CA ALA A 42 -27.00 -11.19 11.91
C ALA A 42 -26.79 -11.69 13.35
N LEU A 43 -26.54 -10.82 14.30
CA LEU A 43 -26.40 -11.16 15.73
C LEU A 43 -27.68 -11.78 16.29
N SER A 44 -28.83 -11.11 16.11
CA SER A 44 -30.13 -11.61 16.59
C SER A 44 -30.49 -12.97 15.97
N ARG A 45 -30.22 -13.16 14.67
CA ARG A 45 -30.49 -14.44 13.99
C ARG A 45 -29.56 -15.59 14.40
N ASN A 46 -28.25 -15.30 14.53
CA ASN A 46 -27.25 -16.33 14.78
C ASN A 46 -27.19 -16.77 16.25
N PHE A 47 -27.43 -15.83 17.17
CA PHE A 47 -27.31 -16.09 18.62
C PHE A 47 -28.66 -16.08 19.34
N GLY A 48 -29.74 -15.67 18.70
CA GLY A 48 -31.04 -15.50 19.34
C GLY A 48 -31.10 -14.40 20.41
N CYS A 49 -30.01 -13.65 20.60
CA CYS A 49 -29.86 -12.66 21.65
C CYS A 49 -30.63 -11.37 21.36
N ARG A 50 -30.90 -10.59 22.43
CA ARG A 50 -31.45 -9.23 22.29
C ARG A 50 -30.37 -8.26 21.81
N VAL A 51 -30.69 -7.45 20.79
CA VAL A 51 -29.79 -6.42 20.28
C VAL A 51 -30.42 -5.04 20.44
N ILE A 52 -29.75 -4.15 21.13
CA ILE A 52 -30.16 -2.74 21.23
C ILE A 52 -29.37 -1.95 20.21
N VAL A 53 -30.06 -1.41 19.21
CA VAL A 53 -29.45 -0.52 18.23
C VAL A 53 -29.75 0.94 18.60
N SER A 54 -28.79 1.85 18.38
CA SER A 54 -29.01 3.24 18.69
C SER A 54 -28.66 4.19 17.53
N GLY A 55 -29.25 5.38 17.58
CA GLY A 55 -29.00 6.45 16.66
C GLY A 55 -29.52 7.79 17.20
N ARG A 56 -29.07 8.89 16.61
CA ARG A 56 -29.41 10.24 17.09
C ARG A 56 -30.85 10.68 16.76
N SER A 57 -31.37 10.21 15.62
CA SER A 57 -32.77 10.55 15.24
C SER A 57 -33.77 9.87 16.18
N PRO A 58 -34.92 10.49 16.47
CA PRO A 58 -36.02 9.79 17.11
C PRO A 58 -36.53 8.64 16.21
N ALA A 59 -37.22 7.68 16.78
CA ALA A 59 -37.94 6.70 15.99
C ALA A 59 -38.94 7.41 15.08
N PRO A 60 -38.98 7.14 13.78
CA PRO A 60 -39.86 7.84 12.86
C PRO A 60 -41.33 7.51 13.13
N ASP A 61 -42.20 8.46 12.91
CA ASP A 61 -43.65 8.23 13.00
C ASP A 61 -44.07 7.37 11.78
N PRO A 62 -44.63 6.18 12.01
CA PRO A 62 -45.13 5.36 10.92
C PRO A 62 -46.30 5.99 10.14
N ALA A 63 -46.93 7.03 10.68
CA ALA A 63 -48.03 7.76 10.03
C ALA A 63 -47.52 8.87 9.10
N ASP A 64 -46.24 9.24 9.15
CA ASP A 64 -45.67 10.28 8.31
C ASP A 64 -45.86 9.94 6.80
N PRO A 65 -46.50 10.84 6.01
CA PRO A 65 -46.73 10.63 4.60
C PRO A 65 -45.44 10.33 3.80
N LEU A 66 -44.32 10.97 4.14
CA LEU A 66 -43.04 10.77 3.46
C LEU A 66 -42.48 9.35 3.70
N ILE A 67 -42.80 8.75 4.85
CA ILE A 67 -42.38 7.38 5.18
C ILE A 67 -43.23 6.35 4.44
N ARG A 68 -44.51 6.65 4.23
CA ARG A 68 -45.47 5.75 3.55
C ARG A 68 -45.38 5.77 2.02
N MET A 69 -44.74 6.78 1.44
CA MET A 69 -44.61 6.89 -0.02
C MET A 69 -43.83 5.71 -0.58
N SER A 70 -44.18 5.31 -1.82
CA SER A 70 -43.33 4.43 -2.61
C SER A 70 -41.98 5.11 -2.88
N ASP A 71 -40.96 4.33 -3.28
CA ASP A 71 -39.67 4.91 -3.60
C ASP A 71 -39.75 5.83 -4.82
N ASP A 72 -40.55 5.49 -5.82
CA ASP A 72 -40.75 6.31 -7.02
C ASP A 72 -41.44 7.65 -6.67
N ASP A 73 -42.51 7.62 -5.84
CA ASP A 73 -43.20 8.84 -5.39
C ASP A 73 -42.27 9.71 -4.52
N PHE A 74 -41.46 9.10 -3.68
CA PHE A 74 -40.49 9.83 -2.88
C PHE A 74 -39.41 10.49 -3.74
N GLN A 75 -38.91 9.82 -4.78
CA GLN A 75 -37.97 10.41 -5.74
C GLN A 75 -38.59 11.58 -6.50
N ALA A 76 -39.82 11.42 -7.00
CA ALA A 76 -40.54 12.51 -7.66
C ALA A 76 -40.71 13.72 -6.71
N ARG A 77 -41.14 13.46 -5.47
CA ARG A 77 -41.32 14.50 -4.45
C ARG A 77 -40.02 15.20 -4.06
N ARG A 78 -38.92 14.43 -4.00
CA ARG A 78 -37.57 14.98 -3.77
C ARG A 78 -37.20 15.98 -4.85
N ASP A 79 -37.39 15.64 -6.11
CA ASP A 79 -37.01 16.48 -7.23
C ASP A 79 -37.86 17.78 -7.27
N GLU A 80 -39.15 17.69 -6.96
CA GLU A 80 -40.01 18.84 -6.79
C GLU A 80 -39.51 19.79 -5.68
N LEU A 81 -39.19 19.24 -4.51
CA LEU A 81 -38.73 20.02 -3.35
C LEU A 81 -37.36 20.66 -3.59
N LEU A 82 -36.46 20.01 -4.29
CA LEU A 82 -35.16 20.57 -4.68
C LEU A 82 -35.33 21.73 -5.67
N VAL A 83 -36.18 21.58 -6.66
CA VAL A 83 -36.49 22.65 -7.62
C VAL A 83 -37.16 23.84 -6.94
N ALA A 84 -38.14 23.59 -6.07
CA ALA A 84 -38.79 24.64 -5.29
C ALA A 84 -37.81 25.36 -4.34
N GLY A 85 -36.96 24.61 -3.64
CA GLY A 85 -35.90 25.14 -2.79
C GLY A 85 -34.89 26.00 -3.56
N ALA A 86 -34.52 25.59 -4.76
CA ALA A 86 -33.63 26.36 -5.62
C ALA A 86 -34.27 27.71 -6.05
N ARG A 87 -35.54 27.69 -6.44
CA ARG A 87 -36.30 28.91 -6.82
C ARG A 87 -36.44 29.89 -5.66
N GLN A 88 -36.48 29.38 -4.42
CA GLN A 88 -36.61 30.18 -3.20
C GLN A 88 -35.26 30.56 -2.56
N GLY A 89 -34.13 30.23 -3.18
CA GLY A 89 -32.80 30.45 -2.59
C GLY A 89 -32.47 29.53 -1.38
N ARG A 90 -33.26 28.48 -1.14
CA ARG A 90 -33.19 27.58 0.02
C ARG A 90 -32.70 26.16 -0.37
N PHE A 91 -31.99 26.02 -1.47
CA PHE A 91 -31.58 24.71 -1.97
C PHE A 91 -30.84 23.86 -0.94
N ALA A 92 -29.90 24.46 -0.20
CA ALA A 92 -29.13 23.76 0.84
C ALA A 92 -30.01 23.23 1.98
N ALA A 93 -31.00 24.03 2.41
CA ALA A 93 -31.95 23.64 3.46
C ALA A 93 -32.86 22.51 2.96
N ALA A 94 -33.46 22.66 1.77
CA ALA A 94 -34.30 21.63 1.17
C ALA A 94 -33.53 20.29 1.00
N ARG A 95 -32.29 20.36 0.57
CA ARG A 95 -31.43 19.17 0.48
C ARG A 95 -31.20 18.51 1.86
N ALA A 96 -30.93 19.29 2.90
CA ALA A 96 -30.73 18.78 4.25
C ALA A 96 -31.99 18.12 4.82
N GLU A 97 -33.14 18.70 4.60
CA GLU A 97 -34.46 18.17 5.00
C GLU A 97 -34.74 16.83 4.30
N LEU A 98 -34.50 16.76 3.00
CA LEU A 98 -34.67 15.52 2.22
C LEU A 98 -33.69 14.40 2.62
N GLU A 99 -32.46 14.75 2.92
CA GLU A 99 -31.50 13.78 3.44
C GLU A 99 -31.91 13.26 4.83
N GLN A 100 -32.55 14.08 5.66
CA GLN A 100 -33.12 13.63 6.93
C GLN A 100 -34.30 12.69 6.67
N SER A 101 -35.25 13.07 5.81
CA SER A 101 -36.41 12.24 5.45
C SER A 101 -35.98 10.88 4.88
N ARG A 102 -34.93 10.84 4.06
CA ARG A 102 -34.36 9.58 3.55
C ARG A 102 -33.86 8.68 4.70
N ARG A 103 -33.15 9.27 5.65
CA ARG A 103 -32.66 8.51 6.83
C ARG A 103 -33.80 8.00 7.70
N ASP A 104 -34.87 8.77 7.84
CA ASP A 104 -36.05 8.39 8.63
C ASP A 104 -36.80 7.25 7.93
N ARG A 105 -36.91 7.26 6.58
CA ARG A 105 -37.42 6.14 5.79
C ARG A 105 -36.59 4.87 5.98
N GLU A 106 -35.26 4.95 5.85
CA GLU A 106 -34.34 3.82 6.07
C GLU A 106 -34.53 3.22 7.48
N LEU A 107 -34.67 4.07 8.52
CA LEU A 107 -34.88 3.62 9.88
C LEU A 107 -36.28 2.97 10.05
N ALA A 108 -37.32 3.57 9.46
CA ALA A 108 -38.69 3.02 9.51
C ALA A 108 -38.76 1.63 8.83
N GLU A 109 -38.11 1.49 7.70
CA GLU A 109 -38.01 0.20 6.99
C GLU A 109 -37.25 -0.84 7.82
N ALA A 110 -36.12 -0.43 8.45
CA ALA A 110 -35.37 -1.30 9.36
C ALA A 110 -36.24 -1.78 10.51
N LEU A 111 -36.97 -0.89 11.21
CA LEU A 111 -37.86 -1.25 12.30
C LEU A 111 -39.06 -2.09 11.83
N SER A 112 -39.57 -1.86 10.64
CA SER A 112 -40.60 -2.70 10.03
C SER A 112 -40.07 -4.12 9.75
N THR A 113 -38.86 -4.23 9.25
CA THR A 113 -38.18 -5.51 9.00
C THR A 113 -37.97 -6.29 10.30
N VAL A 114 -37.57 -5.61 11.38
CA VAL A 114 -37.43 -6.23 12.72
C VAL A 114 -38.74 -6.87 13.15
N ARG A 115 -39.85 -6.13 13.05
CA ARG A 115 -41.21 -6.62 13.43
C ARG A 115 -41.65 -7.78 12.54
N ARG A 116 -41.48 -7.66 11.24
CA ARG A 116 -41.88 -8.70 10.28
C ARG A 116 -41.13 -10.01 10.47
N ASP A 117 -39.82 -9.91 10.71
CA ASP A 117 -38.92 -11.06 10.84
C ASP A 117 -38.88 -11.63 12.29
N GLY A 118 -39.62 -11.00 13.23
CA GLY A 118 -39.69 -11.44 14.64
C GLY A 118 -38.33 -11.36 15.36
N LEU A 119 -37.48 -10.40 15.01
CA LEU A 119 -36.13 -10.27 15.57
C LEU A 119 -36.17 -9.58 16.95
N ALA A 120 -35.32 -10.00 17.88
CA ALA A 120 -35.16 -9.39 19.19
C ALA A 120 -34.26 -8.14 19.10
N ILE A 121 -34.67 -7.14 18.29
CA ILE A 121 -33.95 -5.87 18.08
C ILE A 121 -34.80 -4.71 18.54
N GLU A 122 -34.22 -3.85 19.37
CA GLU A 122 -34.86 -2.64 19.91
C GLU A 122 -34.06 -1.40 19.49
N TYR A 123 -34.76 -0.29 19.17
CA TYR A 123 -34.13 0.98 18.84
C TYR A 123 -34.26 1.96 20.00
N ILE A 124 -33.13 2.52 20.45
CA ILE A 124 -33.07 3.57 21.47
C ILE A 124 -32.39 4.82 20.87
N ARG A 125 -33.05 5.97 21.03
CA ARG A 125 -32.45 7.23 20.64
C ARG A 125 -31.26 7.56 21.55
N CYS A 126 -30.09 7.81 20.96
CA CYS A 126 -28.89 8.18 21.71
C CYS A 126 -27.95 9.00 20.82
N ASP A 127 -27.58 10.18 21.26
CA ASP A 127 -26.40 10.88 20.72
C ASP A 127 -25.16 10.35 21.45
N ILE A 128 -24.33 9.64 20.75
CA ILE A 128 -23.15 8.96 21.30
C ILE A 128 -22.11 9.93 21.87
N THR A 129 -22.19 11.23 21.49
CA THR A 129 -21.29 12.27 22.00
C THR A 129 -21.73 12.82 23.36
N GLU A 130 -22.94 12.47 23.84
CA GLU A 130 -23.51 12.91 25.10
C GLU A 130 -23.35 11.81 26.16
N PRO A 131 -22.50 12.00 27.19
CA PRO A 131 -22.16 10.93 28.16
C PRO A 131 -23.39 10.38 28.90
N GLU A 132 -24.35 11.26 29.26
CA GLU A 132 -25.56 10.83 29.99
C GLU A 132 -26.42 9.90 29.14
N GLN A 133 -26.64 10.25 27.86
CA GLN A 133 -27.42 9.39 26.95
C GLN A 133 -26.73 8.04 26.71
N VAL A 134 -25.41 8.01 26.71
CA VAL A 134 -24.65 6.77 26.61
C VAL A 134 -24.82 5.90 27.86
N ARG A 135 -24.79 6.51 29.07
CA ARG A 135 -25.04 5.79 30.31
C ARG A 135 -26.47 5.23 30.36
N GLU A 136 -27.47 5.99 29.92
CA GLU A 136 -28.87 5.53 29.80
C GLU A 136 -28.99 4.35 28.80
N LEU A 137 -28.32 4.44 27.66
CA LEU A 137 -28.28 3.37 26.65
C LEU A 137 -27.69 2.07 27.24
N ILE A 138 -26.57 2.16 27.96
CA ILE A 138 -25.93 1.01 28.59
C ILE A 138 -26.77 0.46 29.75
N ALA A 139 -27.38 1.32 30.54
CA ALA A 139 -28.28 0.93 31.62
C ALA A 139 -29.53 0.18 31.10
N ALA A 140 -30.07 0.56 29.93
CA ALA A 140 -31.19 -0.14 29.29
C ALA A 140 -30.84 -1.58 28.85
N ALA A 141 -29.56 -1.86 28.62
CA ALA A 141 -29.10 -3.23 28.34
C ALA A 141 -29.08 -4.12 29.60
N GLY A 142 -28.93 -3.53 30.79
CA GLY A 142 -28.93 -4.21 32.07
C GLY A 142 -27.71 -5.11 32.30
N GLU A 143 -27.82 -5.99 33.29
CA GLU A 143 -26.74 -6.89 33.74
C GLU A 143 -26.35 -7.98 32.71
N ARG A 144 -27.18 -8.17 31.69
CA ARG A 144 -26.98 -9.18 30.65
C ARG A 144 -26.19 -8.60 29.44
N LEU A 145 -25.64 -7.40 29.53
CA LEU A 145 -24.81 -6.83 28.49
C LEU A 145 -23.50 -7.60 28.37
N VAL A 146 -23.31 -8.28 27.23
CA VAL A 146 -22.10 -9.08 26.95
C VAL A 146 -21.23 -8.48 25.82
N GLY A 147 -21.79 -7.61 24.99
CA GLY A 147 -21.06 -7.05 23.84
C GLY A 147 -21.49 -5.65 23.47
N VAL A 148 -20.53 -4.86 23.00
CA VAL A 148 -20.74 -3.52 22.46
C VAL A 148 -20.09 -3.39 21.10
N VAL A 149 -20.82 -2.76 20.17
CA VAL A 149 -20.29 -2.39 18.85
C VAL A 149 -20.43 -0.90 18.65
N HIS A 150 -19.30 -0.21 18.52
CA HIS A 150 -19.27 1.21 18.19
C HIS A 150 -19.19 1.39 16.67
N ASN A 151 -20.36 1.48 16.00
CA ASN A 151 -20.48 1.67 14.55
C ASN A 151 -20.87 3.11 14.17
N ALA A 152 -21.26 3.95 15.13
CA ALA A 152 -21.63 5.34 14.84
C ALA A 152 -20.52 6.10 14.11
N GLY A 153 -20.87 6.79 13.04
CA GLY A 153 -19.92 7.55 12.23
C GLY A 153 -20.63 8.34 11.14
N ILE A 154 -19.95 9.35 10.63
CA ILE A 154 -20.34 10.11 9.43
C ILE A 154 -19.11 10.32 8.55
N ASP A 155 -19.33 10.42 7.25
CA ASP A 155 -18.32 10.79 6.26
C ASP A 155 -18.90 11.90 5.37
N GLU A 156 -18.26 13.07 5.37
CA GLU A 156 -18.66 14.24 4.57
C GLU A 156 -17.47 14.73 3.75
N PRO A 157 -17.08 14.01 2.67
CA PRO A 157 -15.89 14.34 1.89
C PRO A 157 -15.96 15.75 1.31
N THR A 158 -15.00 16.58 1.68
CA THR A 158 -14.91 17.97 1.21
C THR A 158 -13.44 18.37 1.13
N ARG A 159 -13.00 18.97 0.03
CA ARG A 159 -11.63 19.45 -0.11
C ARG A 159 -11.30 20.49 0.97
N LEU A 160 -10.09 20.43 1.52
CA LEU A 160 -9.65 21.23 2.67
C LEU A 160 -9.99 22.74 2.58
N PRO A 161 -9.79 23.43 1.44
CA PRO A 161 -10.13 24.87 1.36
C PRO A 161 -11.61 25.21 1.52
N LYS A 162 -12.51 24.21 1.36
CA LYS A 162 -13.96 24.38 1.48
C LYS A 162 -14.53 23.67 2.72
N LYS A 163 -13.66 23.11 3.56
CA LYS A 163 -14.07 22.29 4.69
C LYS A 163 -14.35 23.16 5.92
N ALA A 164 -15.56 23.07 6.46
CA ALA A 164 -15.92 23.78 7.68
C ALA A 164 -15.33 23.06 8.92
N PRO A 165 -14.63 23.77 9.82
CA PRO A 165 -14.04 23.19 11.03
C PRO A 165 -15.05 22.47 11.93
N GLU A 166 -16.27 22.95 12.00
CA GLU A 166 -17.36 22.36 12.81
C GLU A 166 -17.74 20.97 12.31
N ARG A 167 -17.76 20.78 10.98
CA ARG A 167 -18.00 19.46 10.36
C ARG A 167 -16.87 18.50 10.68
N MET A 168 -15.61 18.96 10.62
CA MET A 168 -14.46 18.16 10.99
C MET A 168 -14.55 17.72 12.46
N ARG A 169 -14.79 18.66 13.38
CA ARG A 169 -14.95 18.36 14.82
C ARG A 169 -16.06 17.34 15.06
N ARG A 170 -17.19 17.48 14.36
CA ARG A 170 -18.32 16.56 14.48
C ARG A 170 -17.98 15.14 14.03
N THR A 171 -17.29 14.97 12.89
CA THR A 171 -16.84 13.67 12.41
C THR A 171 -15.92 13.00 13.43
N ILE A 172 -14.96 13.74 13.97
CA ILE A 172 -14.04 13.25 15.00
C ILE A 172 -14.79 12.93 16.30
N ALA A 173 -15.67 13.83 16.76
CA ALA A 173 -16.39 13.65 18.02
C ALA A 173 -17.25 12.38 18.03
N ILE A 174 -18.00 12.10 16.96
CA ILE A 174 -18.86 10.91 16.90
C ILE A 174 -18.02 9.63 17.07
N LYS A 175 -16.86 9.52 16.43
CA LYS A 175 -16.02 8.33 16.54
C LYS A 175 -15.19 8.33 17.83
N VAL A 176 -14.53 9.43 18.14
CA VAL A 176 -13.54 9.47 19.24
C VAL A 176 -14.21 9.74 20.59
N VAL A 177 -15.01 10.82 20.70
CA VAL A 177 -15.71 11.09 21.96
C VAL A 177 -16.76 10.02 22.24
N GLY A 178 -17.47 9.56 21.20
CA GLY A 178 -18.42 8.45 21.33
C GLY A 178 -17.76 7.16 21.84
N LEU A 179 -16.56 6.82 21.36
CA LEU A 179 -15.79 5.69 21.88
C LEU A 179 -15.44 5.89 23.36
N LEU A 180 -14.93 7.07 23.73
CA LEU A 180 -14.54 7.37 25.10
C LEU A 180 -15.73 7.27 26.05
N ASN A 181 -16.90 7.82 25.67
CA ASN A 181 -18.13 7.73 26.44
C ASN A 181 -18.61 6.28 26.63
N LEU A 182 -18.54 5.47 25.57
CA LEU A 182 -18.87 4.04 25.66
C LEU A 182 -17.89 3.29 26.56
N LEU A 183 -16.59 3.52 26.41
CA LEU A 183 -15.57 2.87 27.26
C LEU A 183 -15.72 3.25 28.73
N ASP A 184 -16.12 4.49 29.03
CA ASP A 184 -16.41 4.93 30.39
C ASP A 184 -17.64 4.22 30.95
N ALA A 185 -18.73 4.21 30.20
CA ALA A 185 -20.00 3.61 30.62
C ALA A 185 -19.92 2.09 30.85
N VAL A 186 -18.96 1.40 30.22
CA VAL A 186 -18.78 -0.07 30.35
C VAL A 186 -17.57 -0.46 31.18
N SER A 187 -16.90 0.48 31.84
CA SER A 187 -15.60 0.28 32.52
C SER A 187 -15.57 -0.87 33.51
N ASP A 188 -16.67 -1.10 34.21
CA ASP A 188 -16.82 -2.12 35.25
C ASP A 188 -17.62 -3.36 34.81
N LEU A 189 -18.11 -3.37 33.56
CA LEU A 189 -18.93 -4.46 33.05
C LEU A 189 -18.08 -5.62 32.48
N PRO A 190 -18.49 -6.87 32.69
CA PRO A 190 -17.75 -8.05 32.25
C PRO A 190 -18.05 -8.35 30.78
N LEU A 191 -17.69 -7.44 29.86
CA LEU A 191 -17.92 -7.65 28.44
C LEU A 191 -17.08 -8.81 27.89
N ARG A 192 -17.65 -9.57 26.97
CA ARG A 192 -16.96 -10.60 26.17
C ARG A 192 -16.23 -9.98 25.00
N PHE A 193 -16.82 -8.98 24.36
CA PHE A 193 -16.21 -8.23 23.27
C PHE A 193 -16.67 -6.77 23.25
N PHE A 194 -15.79 -5.94 22.69
CA PHE A 194 -16.10 -4.56 22.32
C PHE A 194 -15.51 -4.31 20.94
N HIS A 195 -16.35 -4.11 19.92
CA HIS A 195 -15.88 -3.91 18.57
C HIS A 195 -16.03 -2.45 18.13
N ASN A 196 -14.92 -1.84 17.68
CA ASN A 196 -14.94 -0.58 16.95
C ASN A 196 -15.08 -0.84 15.45
N VAL A 197 -15.96 -0.13 14.80
CA VAL A 197 -16.05 -0.12 13.34
C VAL A 197 -15.14 0.97 12.78
N GLY A 198 -13.93 0.58 12.48
CA GLY A 198 -12.91 1.37 11.82
C GLY A 198 -13.03 1.31 10.30
N SER A 199 -12.06 1.91 9.64
CA SER A 199 -11.97 1.93 8.19
C SER A 199 -10.52 1.77 7.73
N LEU A 200 -10.35 1.17 6.58
CA LEU A 200 -9.08 1.08 5.88
C LEU A 200 -8.44 2.47 5.66
N THR A 201 -9.26 3.53 5.56
CA THR A 201 -8.80 4.93 5.47
C THR A 201 -7.97 5.37 6.68
N GLY A 202 -8.19 4.79 7.86
CA GLY A 202 -7.35 5.01 9.04
C GLY A 202 -5.98 4.33 8.95
N ARG A 203 -5.76 3.44 7.98
CA ARG A 203 -4.49 2.69 7.79
C ARG A 203 -3.75 3.08 6.53
N MET A 204 -4.47 3.25 5.43
CA MET A 204 -3.89 3.49 4.11
C MET A 204 -3.87 4.97 3.72
N GLY A 205 -4.34 5.85 4.62
CA GLY A 205 -4.62 7.22 4.31
C GLY A 205 -6.03 7.39 3.73
N ALA A 206 -6.61 8.56 3.98
CA ALA A 206 -7.95 8.87 3.54
C ALA A 206 -7.99 9.25 2.05
N MET A 207 -9.10 8.98 1.40
CA MET A 207 -9.36 9.48 0.05
C MET A 207 -9.45 11.01 0.05
N VAL A 208 -9.37 11.62 -1.14
CA VAL A 208 -9.44 13.07 -1.29
C VAL A 208 -10.68 13.64 -0.60
N GLY A 209 -10.46 14.56 0.33
CA GLY A 209 -11.53 15.21 1.08
C GLY A 209 -11.92 14.54 2.39
N GLN A 210 -11.31 13.44 2.80
CA GLN A 210 -11.63 12.67 4.00
C GLN A 210 -10.60 12.81 5.14
N LEU A 211 -9.91 13.94 5.26
CA LEU A 211 -8.83 14.14 6.24
C LEU A 211 -9.27 13.78 7.67
N GLU A 212 -10.37 14.33 8.14
CA GLU A 212 -10.91 14.10 9.49
C GLU A 212 -11.45 12.69 9.67
N TYR A 213 -11.98 12.08 8.60
CA TYR A 213 -12.47 10.71 8.64
C TYR A 213 -11.33 9.72 8.82
N GLY A 214 -10.23 9.90 8.08
CA GLY A 214 -9.00 9.10 8.26
C GLY A 214 -8.40 9.27 9.65
N ALA A 215 -8.28 10.52 10.13
CA ALA A 215 -7.75 10.81 11.46
C ALA A 215 -8.63 10.22 12.58
N ALA A 216 -9.96 10.28 12.46
CA ALA A 216 -10.89 9.72 13.43
C ALA A 216 -10.82 8.18 13.49
N ASN A 217 -10.66 7.52 12.33
CA ASN A 217 -10.51 6.07 12.28
C ASN A 217 -9.16 5.60 12.84
N GLU A 218 -8.07 6.35 12.59
CA GLU A 218 -6.77 6.08 13.22
C GLU A 218 -6.85 6.25 14.74
N ALA A 219 -7.43 7.35 15.23
CA ALA A 219 -7.62 7.57 16.67
C ALA A 219 -8.45 6.46 17.31
N LEU A 220 -9.53 6.00 16.64
CA LEU A 220 -10.37 4.90 17.10
C LEU A 220 -9.56 3.63 17.34
N SER A 221 -8.67 3.27 16.42
CA SER A 221 -7.79 2.11 16.55
C SER A 221 -6.78 2.27 17.68
N ARG A 222 -6.14 3.44 17.80
CA ARG A 222 -5.14 3.69 18.86
C ARG A 222 -5.77 3.66 20.24
N ILE A 223 -6.94 4.29 20.42
CA ILE A 223 -7.67 4.27 21.68
C ILE A 223 -8.14 2.84 22.01
N GLY A 224 -8.60 2.08 21.02
CA GLY A 224 -8.99 0.68 21.22
C GLY A 224 -7.84 -0.18 21.73
N LEU A 225 -6.66 -0.06 21.13
CA LEU A 225 -5.44 -0.75 21.59
C LEU A 225 -5.04 -0.33 23.02
N TRP A 226 -5.09 0.97 23.32
CA TRP A 226 -4.81 1.48 24.64
C TRP A 226 -5.81 0.97 25.69
N ALA A 227 -7.11 0.97 25.39
CA ALA A 227 -8.15 0.47 26.30
C ALA A 227 -8.01 -1.04 26.59
N SER A 228 -7.52 -1.82 25.60
CA SER A 228 -7.28 -3.26 25.76
C SER A 228 -6.01 -3.57 26.57
N ALA A 229 -5.01 -2.67 26.55
CA ALA A 229 -3.73 -2.90 27.20
C ALA A 229 -3.65 -2.36 28.64
N SER A 230 -4.46 -1.34 29.00
CA SER A 230 -4.27 -0.54 30.21
C SER A 230 -5.39 -0.76 31.22
N THR A 231 -5.16 -1.65 32.20
CA THR A 231 -6.08 -1.77 33.35
C THR A 231 -5.67 -0.84 34.49
N ALA A 232 -4.45 -0.94 34.97
CA ALA A 232 -4.00 -0.22 36.15
C ALA A 232 -3.84 1.31 35.95
N GLN A 233 -3.43 1.75 34.76
CA GLN A 233 -3.22 3.17 34.45
C GLN A 233 -4.53 3.97 34.30
N LEU A 234 -5.65 3.27 34.12
CA LEU A 234 -6.98 3.88 33.96
C LEU A 234 -7.84 3.79 35.22
N GLY A 235 -7.31 3.22 36.32
CA GLY A 235 -8.10 2.99 37.54
C GLY A 235 -9.24 2.00 37.33
N ARG A 236 -9.18 1.16 36.30
CA ARG A 236 -10.21 0.17 35.95
C ARG A 236 -9.92 -1.17 36.59
N SER A 237 -10.98 -1.83 37.03
CA SER A 237 -10.91 -3.19 37.58
C SER A 237 -10.59 -4.25 36.52
N ARG A 238 -10.93 -3.96 35.24
CA ARG A 238 -10.76 -4.88 34.11
C ARG A 238 -10.34 -4.17 32.82
N ALA A 239 -9.61 -4.88 31.94
CA ALA A 239 -9.39 -4.44 30.57
C ALA A 239 -10.66 -4.65 29.74
N VAL A 240 -11.05 -3.68 28.96
CA VAL A 240 -12.13 -3.84 27.98
C VAL A 240 -11.59 -4.59 26.77
N PRO A 241 -12.19 -5.72 26.34
CA PRO A 241 -11.68 -6.51 25.22
C PRO A 241 -12.01 -5.86 23.87
N VAL A 242 -11.25 -4.80 23.52
CA VAL A 242 -11.52 -4.01 22.32
C VAL A 242 -10.85 -4.63 21.10
N THR A 243 -11.62 -4.85 20.05
CA THR A 243 -11.14 -5.13 18.70
C THR A 243 -11.60 -4.02 17.75
N THR A 244 -10.67 -3.41 17.01
CA THR A 244 -11.01 -2.46 15.97
C THR A 244 -11.01 -3.15 14.61
N MET A 245 -12.17 -3.17 13.96
CA MET A 245 -12.41 -3.79 12.65
C MET A 245 -12.21 -2.74 11.56
N CYS A 246 -11.06 -2.68 10.92
CA CYS A 246 -10.75 -1.73 9.85
C CYS A 246 -11.23 -2.28 8.50
N TRP A 247 -12.41 -1.88 8.09
CA TRP A 247 -13.08 -2.38 6.90
C TRP A 247 -12.70 -1.62 5.63
N PRO A 248 -12.66 -2.29 4.46
CA PRO A 248 -12.75 -1.66 3.17
C PRO A 248 -14.18 -1.15 2.92
N THR A 249 -14.47 -0.71 1.72
CA THR A 249 -15.84 -0.37 1.29
C THR A 249 -16.72 -1.62 1.31
N TRP A 250 -17.94 -1.51 1.83
CA TRP A 250 -18.96 -2.54 1.77
C TRP A 250 -19.85 -2.33 0.53
N GLU A 251 -20.19 -3.41 -0.15
CA GLU A 251 -21.11 -3.34 -1.29
C GLU A 251 -22.49 -2.83 -0.86
N ARG A 252 -22.92 -1.74 -1.51
CA ARG A 252 -24.26 -1.15 -1.33
C ARG A 252 -24.61 -0.73 0.11
N LEU A 253 -23.68 -0.83 1.04
CA LEU A 253 -23.86 -0.42 2.43
C LEU A 253 -22.76 0.54 2.87
N GLY A 254 -23.06 1.31 3.92
CA GLY A 254 -22.11 2.21 4.55
C GLY A 254 -22.39 3.69 4.25
N ILE A 255 -21.47 4.53 4.69
CA ILE A 255 -21.60 6.01 4.64
C ILE A 255 -20.86 6.65 3.47
N ILE A 256 -20.22 5.84 2.62
CA ILE A 256 -19.40 6.34 1.51
C ILE A 256 -20.30 6.96 0.45
N SER A 257 -20.12 8.27 0.23
CA SER A 257 -20.92 9.05 -0.71
C SER A 257 -20.55 8.83 -2.19
N ASN A 258 -19.36 8.32 -2.47
CA ASN A 258 -18.88 8.06 -3.82
C ASN A 258 -18.30 6.64 -3.92
N TYR A 259 -19.18 5.67 -4.13
CA TYR A 259 -18.85 4.26 -4.20
C TYR A 259 -17.88 3.94 -5.35
N GLU A 260 -18.12 4.48 -6.54
CA GLU A 260 -17.26 4.25 -7.71
C GLU A 260 -15.83 4.78 -7.49
N ALA A 261 -15.70 5.94 -6.84
CA ALA A 261 -14.39 6.46 -6.50
C ALA A 261 -13.68 5.56 -5.48
N ALA A 262 -14.40 5.00 -4.52
CA ALA A 262 -13.84 4.09 -3.52
C ALA A 262 -13.31 2.80 -4.15
N LEU A 263 -14.00 2.23 -5.14
CA LEU A 263 -13.56 1.02 -5.86
C LEU A 263 -12.26 1.21 -6.65
N ARG A 264 -11.89 2.45 -6.96
CA ARG A 264 -10.58 2.72 -7.57
C ARG A 264 -9.41 2.50 -6.60
N TYR A 265 -9.65 2.51 -5.29
CA TYR A 265 -8.63 2.31 -4.26
C TYR A 265 -8.54 0.85 -3.82
N ALA A 266 -9.67 0.22 -3.53
CA ALA A 266 -9.73 -1.18 -3.15
C ALA A 266 -11.09 -1.78 -3.52
N SER A 267 -11.13 -3.10 -3.77
CA SER A 267 -12.38 -3.82 -3.98
C SER A 267 -13.28 -3.71 -2.76
N ALA A 268 -14.60 -3.71 -3.00
CA ALA A 268 -15.57 -3.77 -1.91
C ALA A 268 -15.70 -5.21 -1.38
N VAL A 269 -16.03 -5.31 -0.10
CA VAL A 269 -16.44 -6.58 0.52
C VAL A 269 -17.95 -6.72 0.39
N SER A 270 -18.43 -7.93 0.06
CA SER A 270 -19.87 -8.20 0.05
C SER A 270 -20.45 -8.14 1.47
N VAL A 271 -21.77 -7.96 1.57
CA VAL A 271 -22.44 -7.92 2.88
C VAL A 271 -22.29 -9.27 3.59
N GLU A 272 -22.44 -10.34 2.85
CA GLU A 272 -22.33 -11.72 3.34
C GLU A 272 -20.92 -12.00 3.86
N GLU A 273 -19.89 -11.66 3.09
CA GLU A 273 -18.49 -11.84 3.45
C GLU A 273 -18.11 -11.01 4.68
N GLY A 274 -18.49 -9.74 4.71
CA GLY A 274 -18.22 -8.88 5.84
C GLY A 274 -18.87 -9.36 7.13
N LEU A 275 -20.13 -9.78 7.07
CA LEU A 275 -20.84 -10.37 8.23
C LEU A 275 -20.22 -11.69 8.68
N PHE A 276 -19.80 -12.52 7.72
CA PHE A 276 -19.11 -13.77 7.97
C PHE A 276 -17.84 -13.55 8.81
N HIS A 277 -16.94 -12.68 8.37
CA HIS A 277 -15.71 -12.35 9.09
C HIS A 277 -15.98 -11.69 10.44
N TRP A 278 -17.01 -10.87 10.52
CA TRP A 278 -17.36 -10.22 11.78
C TRP A 278 -17.86 -11.19 12.83
N LEU A 279 -18.76 -12.10 12.43
CA LEU A 279 -19.26 -13.14 13.33
C LEU A 279 -18.15 -14.13 13.75
N ALA A 280 -17.21 -14.43 12.85
CA ALA A 280 -16.03 -15.23 13.19
C ALA A 280 -15.19 -14.55 14.28
N GLU A 281 -14.89 -13.24 14.14
CA GLU A 281 -14.13 -12.50 15.14
C GLU A 281 -14.84 -12.41 16.51
N ILE A 282 -16.18 -12.31 16.53
CA ILE A 282 -16.96 -12.37 17.77
C ILE A 282 -16.83 -13.74 18.44
N ARG A 283 -16.81 -14.83 17.67
CA ARG A 283 -16.65 -16.19 18.17
C ARG A 283 -15.25 -16.46 18.71
N GLU A 284 -14.23 -15.92 18.06
CA GLU A 284 -12.83 -16.07 18.48
C GLU A 284 -12.47 -15.22 19.71
N GLY A 285 -13.21 -14.13 19.98
CA GLY A 285 -12.98 -13.25 21.12
C GLY A 285 -11.64 -12.51 21.05
N GLY A 286 -11.23 -12.10 19.84
CA GLY A 286 -9.99 -11.40 19.58
C GLY A 286 -9.85 -10.06 20.30
N ARG A 287 -8.61 -9.55 20.36
CA ARG A 287 -8.28 -8.20 20.84
C ARG A 287 -7.32 -7.53 19.89
N GLY A 288 -7.37 -6.21 19.83
CA GLY A 288 -6.45 -5.42 19.02
C GLY A 288 -7.08 -4.88 17.75
N GLU A 289 -6.44 -5.07 16.63
CA GLU A 289 -6.94 -4.56 15.34
C GLU A 289 -6.97 -5.66 14.29
N ARG A 290 -8.04 -5.67 13.52
CA ARG A 290 -8.22 -6.51 12.34
C ARG A 290 -8.41 -5.61 11.13
N THR A 291 -7.50 -5.68 10.18
CA THR A 291 -7.58 -4.91 8.93
C THR A 291 -7.91 -5.84 7.79
N PHE A 292 -9.04 -5.59 7.13
CA PHE A 292 -9.49 -6.33 5.96
C PHE A 292 -9.05 -5.61 4.70
N ILE A 293 -8.33 -6.31 3.84
CA ILE A 293 -7.78 -5.74 2.62
C ILE A 293 -8.27 -6.63 1.47
N GLY A 294 -9.01 -6.03 0.54
CA GLY A 294 -9.35 -6.66 -0.73
C GLY A 294 -8.30 -6.40 -1.80
N GLU A 295 -8.65 -6.63 -3.06
CA GLU A 295 -7.81 -6.29 -4.20
C GLU A 295 -7.60 -4.77 -4.28
N PHE A 296 -6.36 -4.36 -4.53
CA PHE A 296 -6.04 -2.95 -4.70
C PHE A 296 -6.50 -2.44 -6.07
N GLY A 297 -7.16 -1.30 -6.05
CA GLY A 297 -7.58 -0.61 -7.27
C GLY A 297 -6.50 0.27 -7.89
N SER A 298 -6.74 0.73 -9.11
CA SER A 298 -5.80 1.53 -9.90
C SER A 298 -5.41 2.89 -9.29
N ALA A 299 -6.22 3.42 -8.37
CA ALA A 299 -5.92 4.68 -7.68
C ALA A 299 -5.05 4.52 -6.43
N LEU A 300 -4.83 3.29 -5.97
CA LEU A 300 -3.92 3.03 -4.87
C LEU A 300 -2.49 3.05 -5.40
N GLN A 301 -1.89 4.22 -5.38
CA GLN A 301 -0.49 4.39 -5.75
C GLN A 301 0.43 4.11 -4.57
N PRO A 302 1.70 3.70 -4.82
CA PRO A 302 2.71 3.46 -3.78
C PRO A 302 2.89 4.64 -2.82
N LEU A 303 2.62 5.85 -3.30
CA LEU A 303 2.67 7.09 -2.53
C LEU A 303 1.65 7.11 -1.37
N LEU A 304 0.54 6.38 -1.46
CA LEU A 304 -0.46 6.26 -0.39
C LEU A 304 -0.06 5.27 0.69
N LEU A 305 0.89 4.38 0.42
CA LEU A 305 1.51 3.50 1.41
C LEU A 305 2.57 4.23 2.25
N ARG A 306 2.85 5.51 1.97
CA ARG A 306 3.81 6.31 2.72
C ARG A 306 3.36 6.52 4.17
N GLY A 307 4.26 6.25 5.10
CA GLY A 307 4.08 6.55 6.51
C GLY A 307 3.37 5.47 7.32
N TYR A 308 2.96 4.37 6.70
CA TYR A 308 2.56 3.19 7.43
C TYR A 308 3.74 2.24 7.54
N PRO A 309 4.18 1.91 8.76
CA PRO A 309 4.90 0.68 8.96
C PRO A 309 3.88 -0.46 8.74
N LEU A 310 3.55 -0.75 7.50
CA LEU A 310 3.14 -2.09 7.16
C LEU A 310 4.32 -2.93 7.57
N SER A 311 4.23 -3.46 8.77
CA SER A 311 5.30 -4.30 9.25
C SER A 311 5.39 -5.44 8.26
N THR A 312 6.52 -5.51 7.74
CA THR A 312 7.18 -6.44 6.88
C THR A 312 7.07 -7.92 7.30
N GLY A 313 6.02 -8.35 7.92
CA GLY A 313 5.78 -9.76 8.23
C GLY A 313 4.75 -10.40 7.31
N ILE A 314 4.18 -9.66 6.36
CA ILE A 314 3.26 -10.19 5.37
C ILE A 314 4.05 -10.33 4.07
N ALA A 315 4.59 -11.51 3.80
CA ALA A 315 5.38 -11.80 2.60
C ALA A 315 4.68 -11.36 1.30
N ALA A 316 3.34 -11.46 1.23
CA ALA A 316 2.55 -10.98 0.11
C ALA A 316 2.57 -9.44 -0.02
N VAL A 317 2.59 -8.69 1.09
CA VAL A 317 2.67 -7.22 1.06
C VAL A 317 4.09 -6.76 0.72
N GLU A 318 5.12 -7.47 1.18
CA GLU A 318 6.51 -7.20 0.81
C GLU A 318 6.75 -7.42 -0.67
N ALA A 319 6.24 -8.51 -1.22
CA ALA A 319 6.31 -8.79 -2.66
C ALA A 319 5.57 -7.72 -3.48
N ILE A 320 4.38 -7.30 -3.06
CA ILE A 320 3.58 -6.28 -3.73
C ILE A 320 4.20 -4.88 -3.58
N ALA A 321 4.78 -4.52 -2.43
CA ALA A 321 5.34 -3.19 -2.20
C ALA A 321 6.46 -2.85 -3.20
N GLY A 322 7.34 -3.80 -3.47
CA GLY A 322 8.38 -3.64 -4.49
C GLY A 322 7.81 -3.49 -5.89
N GLN A 323 6.84 -4.31 -6.25
CA GLN A 323 6.19 -4.28 -7.55
C GLN A 323 5.39 -2.98 -7.76
N VAL A 324 4.65 -2.53 -6.75
CA VAL A 324 3.81 -1.32 -6.86
C VAL A 324 4.65 -0.04 -6.97
N LEU A 325 5.81 0.05 -6.32
CA LEU A 325 6.68 1.23 -6.45
C LEU A 325 7.14 1.45 -7.90
N PHE A 326 7.47 0.36 -8.60
CA PHE A 326 8.02 0.40 -9.96
C PHE A 326 6.95 0.16 -11.04
N LEU A 327 5.69 -0.09 -10.67
CA LEU A 327 4.61 -0.37 -11.61
C LEU A 327 4.14 0.88 -12.37
N GLY A 328 4.00 2.01 -11.66
CA GLY A 328 3.42 3.20 -12.23
C GLY A 328 1.93 3.06 -12.56
N GLU A 329 1.49 3.66 -13.67
CA GLU A 329 0.14 3.58 -14.22
C GLU A 329 0.10 2.57 -15.37
N PRO A 330 -0.56 1.40 -15.20
CA PRO A 330 -0.71 0.42 -16.28
C PRO A 330 -1.56 1.00 -17.41
N LEU A 331 -1.02 1.00 -18.63
CA LEU A 331 -1.71 1.47 -19.84
C LEU A 331 -2.31 0.30 -20.63
N ARG A 332 -1.58 -0.81 -20.71
CA ARG A 332 -2.01 -2.03 -21.39
C ARG A 332 -1.37 -3.25 -20.72
N TRP A 333 -2.15 -4.29 -20.50
CA TRP A 333 -1.64 -5.56 -19.98
C TRP A 333 -2.31 -6.75 -20.66
N ARG A 334 -1.48 -7.67 -21.13
CA ARG A 334 -1.87 -9.00 -21.57
C ARG A 334 -0.99 -10.01 -20.83
N PRO A 335 -1.55 -10.73 -19.84
CA PRO A 335 -0.80 -11.72 -19.07
C PRO A 335 -0.05 -12.71 -19.99
N GLY A 336 1.22 -13.00 -19.70
CA GLY A 336 2.03 -13.90 -20.52
C GLY A 336 2.42 -13.36 -21.91
N GLU A 337 2.18 -12.08 -22.21
CA GLU A 337 2.53 -11.50 -23.53
C GLU A 337 3.18 -10.13 -23.40
N THR A 338 2.38 -9.11 -23.00
CA THR A 338 2.84 -7.72 -23.03
C THR A 338 2.36 -6.95 -21.81
N PHE A 339 3.20 -6.01 -21.38
CA PHE A 339 2.82 -5.03 -20.38
C PHE A 339 3.35 -3.65 -20.75
N GLU A 340 2.53 -2.61 -20.57
CA GLU A 340 2.87 -1.22 -20.85
C GLU A 340 2.41 -0.34 -19.69
N ALA A 341 3.30 0.51 -19.20
CA ALA A 341 3.01 1.44 -18.10
C ALA A 341 3.68 2.79 -18.30
N ALA A 342 3.09 3.83 -17.68
CA ALA A 342 3.69 5.15 -17.53
C ALA A 342 4.01 5.39 -16.06
N PHE A 343 5.15 6.03 -15.76
CA PHE A 343 5.55 6.32 -14.39
C PHE A 343 6.38 7.59 -14.28
N ASP A 344 6.27 8.23 -13.13
CA ASP A 344 7.00 9.43 -12.78
C ASP A 344 8.10 9.09 -11.76
N VAL A 345 9.34 9.43 -12.09
CA VAL A 345 10.49 9.30 -11.20
C VAL A 345 10.70 10.61 -10.47
N TRP A 346 10.48 10.61 -9.17
CA TRP A 346 10.62 11.77 -8.31
C TRP A 346 11.90 11.66 -7.47
N PRO A 347 12.87 12.58 -7.56
CA PRO A 347 14.05 12.57 -6.69
C PRO A 347 13.74 12.67 -5.19
N SER A 348 12.56 13.19 -4.83
CA SER A 348 12.07 13.18 -3.45
C SER A 348 11.72 11.79 -2.94
N VAL A 349 11.47 10.84 -3.84
CA VAL A 349 11.15 9.42 -3.56
C VAL A 349 12.37 8.56 -3.77
N LEU A 350 13.00 8.67 -4.95
CA LEU A 350 14.24 8.01 -5.31
C LEU A 350 15.41 8.92 -4.95
N ALA A 351 15.86 8.86 -3.69
CA ALA A 351 16.91 9.74 -3.16
C ALA A 351 18.22 9.64 -3.97
N CYS A 352 18.53 8.43 -4.45
CA CYS A 352 19.69 8.18 -5.29
C CYS A 352 19.76 9.02 -6.58
N CYS A 353 18.63 9.54 -7.07
CA CYS A 353 18.63 10.46 -8.20
C CYS A 353 19.32 11.80 -7.90
N ASN A 354 19.44 12.20 -6.64
CA ASN A 354 20.18 13.41 -6.26
C ASN A 354 21.69 13.15 -6.16
N ASP A 355 22.07 11.90 -5.93
CA ASP A 355 23.44 11.46 -5.71
C ASP A 355 24.11 10.95 -6.99
N PHE A 356 23.32 10.64 -8.03
CA PHE A 356 23.81 10.38 -9.37
C PHE A 356 23.51 11.58 -10.29
N ARG A 357 24.54 12.13 -10.93
CA ARG A 357 24.41 13.32 -11.76
C ARG A 357 25.01 13.12 -13.14
N ILE A 358 24.36 13.70 -14.13
CA ILE A 358 24.82 13.77 -15.51
C ILE A 358 24.90 15.25 -15.91
N ASP A 359 26.08 15.72 -16.29
CA ASP A 359 26.35 17.13 -16.58
C ASP A 359 25.95 18.09 -15.43
N GLY A 360 26.11 17.62 -14.17
CA GLY A 360 25.71 18.32 -12.95
C GLY A 360 24.25 18.23 -12.56
N TRP A 361 23.38 17.66 -13.41
CA TRP A 361 21.93 17.51 -13.15
C TRP A 361 21.59 16.18 -12.48
N PRO A 362 20.64 16.16 -11.56
CA PRO A 362 20.10 14.91 -11.01
C PRO A 362 19.62 13.97 -12.11
N ALA A 363 19.93 12.70 -11.98
CA ALA A 363 19.58 11.70 -12.97
C ALA A 363 19.19 10.38 -12.35
N LEU A 364 18.40 9.57 -13.08
CA LEU A 364 18.07 8.21 -12.69
C LEU A 364 19.32 7.33 -12.85
N PRO A 365 19.82 6.67 -11.77
CA PRO A 365 20.93 5.73 -11.87
C PRO A 365 20.62 4.59 -12.82
N VAL A 366 21.65 4.06 -13.49
CA VAL A 366 21.47 2.95 -14.46
C VAL A 366 20.94 1.70 -13.78
N SER A 367 21.44 1.37 -12.59
CA SER A 367 20.95 0.24 -11.81
C SER A 367 19.45 0.36 -11.49
N MET A 368 18.97 1.58 -11.19
CA MET A 368 17.55 1.83 -10.98
C MET A 368 16.73 1.76 -12.27
N ALA A 369 17.27 2.23 -13.40
CA ALA A 369 16.62 2.05 -14.70
C ALA A 369 16.45 0.56 -15.06
N LEU A 370 17.43 -0.28 -14.71
CA LEU A 370 17.33 -1.73 -14.87
C LEU A 370 16.35 -2.37 -13.89
N THR A 371 16.20 -1.83 -12.68
CA THR A 371 15.18 -2.27 -11.71
C THR A 371 13.78 -1.97 -12.24
N TYR A 372 13.53 -0.81 -12.85
CA TYR A 372 12.27 -0.54 -13.55
C TYR A 372 12.05 -1.53 -14.70
N SER A 373 13.09 -1.78 -15.52
CA SER A 373 13.00 -2.75 -16.61
C SER A 373 12.62 -4.14 -16.11
N ARG A 374 13.21 -4.59 -15.00
CA ARG A 374 12.89 -5.86 -14.37
C ARG A 374 11.45 -5.89 -13.87
N SER A 375 11.03 -4.90 -13.09
CA SER A 375 9.67 -4.84 -12.54
C SER A 375 8.61 -4.87 -13.64
N ILE A 376 8.85 -4.16 -14.75
CA ILE A 376 7.96 -4.18 -15.92
C ILE A 376 7.95 -5.55 -16.61
N ALA A 377 9.11 -6.23 -16.71
CA ALA A 377 9.22 -7.55 -17.30
C ALA A 377 8.45 -8.61 -16.52
N GLU A 378 8.44 -8.53 -15.19
CA GLU A 378 7.79 -9.51 -14.32
C GLU A 378 6.28 -9.60 -14.56
N TRP A 379 5.63 -8.52 -15.02
CA TRP A 379 4.20 -8.52 -15.36
C TRP A 379 3.85 -9.32 -16.63
N THR A 380 4.86 -9.74 -17.39
CA THR A 380 4.67 -10.60 -18.57
C THR A 380 5.00 -12.06 -18.30
N LEU A 381 5.37 -12.42 -17.06
CA LEU A 381 5.70 -13.80 -16.72
C LEU A 381 4.46 -14.71 -16.92
N PRO A 382 4.65 -15.90 -17.49
CA PRO A 382 3.56 -16.87 -17.61
C PRO A 382 3.16 -17.41 -16.24
N GLU A 383 1.87 -17.67 -16.07
CA GLU A 383 1.31 -18.22 -14.83
C GLU A 383 1.89 -19.60 -14.47
N GLY A 384 1.95 -19.89 -13.19
CA GLY A 384 2.06 -21.25 -12.64
C GLY A 384 3.42 -21.74 -12.13
N ARG A 385 4.54 -20.97 -12.29
CA ARG A 385 5.84 -21.36 -11.72
C ARG A 385 6.66 -20.14 -11.29
N HIS A 386 7.29 -20.24 -10.12
CA HIS A 386 8.23 -19.21 -9.68
C HIS A 386 9.45 -19.18 -10.63
N ARG A 387 9.68 -18.00 -11.19
CA ARG A 387 10.81 -17.74 -12.08
C ARG A 387 11.68 -16.66 -11.49
N THR A 388 12.97 -16.85 -11.58
CA THR A 388 13.97 -15.89 -11.13
C THR A 388 14.68 -15.26 -12.33
N LEU A 389 15.01 -13.97 -12.23
CA LEU A 389 15.83 -13.29 -13.22
C LEU A 389 17.23 -13.89 -13.24
N ALA A 390 17.66 -14.38 -14.40
CA ALA A 390 18.98 -14.95 -14.60
C ALA A 390 19.95 -13.94 -15.24
N THR A 391 19.51 -13.31 -16.35
CA THR A 391 20.36 -12.35 -17.08
C THR A 391 19.58 -11.11 -17.53
N ILE A 392 20.32 -10.00 -17.66
CA ILE A 392 19.89 -8.80 -18.40
C ILE A 392 20.90 -8.60 -19.52
N GLU A 393 20.47 -8.67 -20.75
CA GLU A 393 21.33 -8.69 -21.93
C GLU A 393 21.03 -7.53 -22.87
N ASN A 394 22.00 -7.19 -23.71
CA ASN A 394 21.86 -6.17 -24.73
C ASN A 394 21.37 -4.84 -24.18
N VAL A 395 21.90 -4.43 -23.02
CA VAL A 395 21.52 -3.18 -22.38
C VAL A 395 22.05 -2.01 -23.18
N LEU A 396 21.16 -1.11 -23.59
CA LEU A 396 21.50 0.13 -24.27
C LEU A 396 20.85 1.29 -23.52
N VAL A 397 21.65 2.24 -23.08
CA VAL A 397 21.20 3.41 -22.29
C VAL A 397 21.58 4.72 -23.02
N ASP A 398 20.62 5.61 -23.20
CA ASP A 398 20.88 7.03 -23.53
C ASP A 398 21.10 7.79 -22.22
N LEU A 399 22.33 8.16 -21.94
CA LEU A 399 22.72 8.83 -20.70
C LEU A 399 21.99 10.16 -20.50
N SER A 400 21.84 10.93 -21.55
CA SER A 400 21.15 12.24 -21.47
C SER A 400 19.66 12.09 -21.18
N ALA A 401 19.07 10.96 -21.56
CA ALA A 401 17.65 10.68 -21.32
C ALA A 401 17.36 10.28 -19.86
N LEU A 402 18.37 9.94 -19.05
CA LEU A 402 18.22 9.66 -17.62
C LEU A 402 18.07 10.92 -16.76
N ARG A 403 18.37 12.12 -17.30
CA ARG A 403 18.32 13.37 -16.53
C ARG A 403 16.90 13.73 -16.11
N VAL A 404 16.73 14.17 -14.88
CA VAL A 404 15.48 14.72 -14.37
C VAL A 404 15.20 16.07 -15.05
N ASP A 405 13.93 16.35 -15.39
CA ASP A 405 13.54 17.60 -16.04
C ASP A 405 13.72 18.78 -15.08
N GLU A 406 14.51 19.79 -15.49
CA GLU A 406 14.82 20.98 -14.71
C GLU A 406 13.58 21.80 -14.36
N GLY A 407 12.65 21.94 -15.30
CA GLY A 407 11.45 22.77 -15.12
C GLY A 407 10.38 22.13 -14.27
N ARG A 408 10.37 20.79 -14.20
CA ARG A 408 9.31 20.01 -13.54
C ARG A 408 9.78 19.25 -12.30
N GLY A 409 11.09 19.06 -12.12
CA GLY A 409 11.66 18.30 -11.01
C GLY A 409 11.26 16.79 -11.03
N VAL A 410 10.83 16.27 -12.18
CA VAL A 410 10.37 14.89 -12.35
C VAL A 410 10.85 14.36 -13.70
N LEU A 411 11.19 13.06 -13.73
CA LEU A 411 11.46 12.34 -14.98
C LEU A 411 10.26 11.46 -15.31
N ARG A 412 9.55 11.77 -16.40
CA ARG A 412 8.40 11.00 -16.87
C ARG A 412 8.84 9.95 -17.86
N LEU A 413 8.42 8.73 -17.62
CA LEU A 413 8.81 7.56 -18.38
C LEU A 413 7.60 6.75 -18.82
N ARG A 414 7.75 6.06 -19.96
CA ARG A 414 6.85 5.03 -20.43
C ARG A 414 7.69 3.79 -20.70
N ALA A 415 7.21 2.66 -20.24
CA ALA A 415 7.86 1.39 -20.49
C ALA A 415 6.91 0.44 -21.21
N ASP A 416 7.43 -0.28 -22.18
CA ASP A 416 6.78 -1.40 -22.84
C ASP A 416 7.63 -2.66 -22.70
N SER A 417 6.96 -3.79 -22.48
CA SER A 417 7.60 -5.09 -22.41
C SER A 417 6.85 -6.14 -23.23
N ARG A 418 7.62 -7.07 -23.80
CA ARG A 418 7.09 -8.20 -24.55
C ARG A 418 7.83 -9.46 -24.20
N GLY A 419 7.07 -10.44 -23.66
CA GLY A 419 7.59 -11.75 -23.31
C GLY A 419 7.43 -12.78 -24.42
N SER A 420 8.36 -13.75 -24.48
CA SER A 420 8.30 -14.90 -25.37
C SER A 420 9.18 -16.02 -24.84
N TRP A 421 8.86 -17.26 -25.23
CA TRP A 421 9.75 -18.40 -24.97
C TRP A 421 10.95 -18.37 -25.91
N ASP A 422 12.14 -18.66 -25.39
CA ASP A 422 13.32 -18.94 -26.22
C ASP A 422 13.34 -20.42 -26.68
N GLY A 423 14.29 -20.76 -27.54
CA GLY A 423 14.44 -22.12 -28.01
C GLY A 423 14.91 -23.14 -26.95
N HIS A 424 15.23 -22.70 -25.73
CA HIS A 424 15.74 -23.49 -24.60
C HIS A 424 14.78 -23.61 -23.44
N GLY A 425 13.52 -23.12 -23.59
CA GLY A 425 12.49 -23.19 -22.58
C GLY A 425 12.64 -22.13 -21.47
N GLN A 426 13.43 -21.08 -21.70
CA GLN A 426 13.50 -19.92 -20.81
C GLN A 426 12.56 -18.83 -21.30
N TRP A 427 12.07 -18.00 -20.35
CA TRP A 427 11.22 -16.88 -20.68
C TRP A 427 12.06 -15.63 -20.90
N GLN A 428 12.02 -15.08 -22.10
CA GLN A 428 12.70 -13.84 -22.45
C GLN A 428 11.72 -12.68 -22.57
N VAL A 429 12.09 -11.54 -22.00
CA VAL A 429 11.30 -10.31 -22.05
C VAL A 429 12.15 -9.18 -22.61
N ARG A 430 11.76 -8.65 -23.75
CA ARG A 430 12.33 -7.40 -24.25
C ARG A 430 11.62 -6.24 -23.59
N VAL A 431 12.39 -5.34 -22.98
CA VAL A 431 11.87 -4.13 -22.31
C VAL A 431 12.47 -2.91 -22.98
N ARG A 432 11.62 -1.92 -23.26
CA ARG A 432 12.01 -0.59 -23.72
C ARG A 432 11.41 0.46 -22.80
N VAL A 433 12.26 1.36 -22.30
CA VAL A 433 11.83 2.52 -21.52
C VAL A 433 12.14 3.78 -22.31
N THR A 434 11.17 4.65 -22.46
CA THR A 434 11.25 5.92 -23.22
C THR A 434 10.86 7.10 -22.33
N ARG A 435 11.30 8.30 -22.66
CA ARG A 435 10.79 9.53 -22.03
C ARG A 435 9.39 9.85 -22.54
N ALA A 436 8.52 10.25 -21.61
CA ALA A 436 7.16 10.71 -21.91
C ALA A 436 7.06 12.24 -21.82
N ASP A 437 7.91 12.97 -22.54
CA ASP A 437 7.96 14.45 -22.53
C ASP A 437 7.12 15.12 -23.63
N GLY A 438 6.38 14.34 -24.40
CA GLY A 438 5.32 14.81 -25.31
C GLY A 438 5.74 15.08 -26.75
N THR A 439 7.02 15.01 -27.12
CA THR A 439 7.45 15.34 -28.50
C THR A 439 8.24 14.26 -29.22
N SER A 440 8.79 13.30 -28.53
CA SER A 440 9.47 12.14 -29.13
C SER A 440 9.62 11.00 -28.11
N ASP A 441 9.39 9.77 -28.54
CA ASP A 441 9.70 8.55 -27.78
C ASP A 441 11.21 8.34 -27.68
N ARG A 442 11.88 9.25 -26.97
CA ARG A 442 13.32 9.15 -26.77
C ARG A 442 13.64 7.96 -25.87
N ARG A 443 14.43 7.03 -26.36
CA ARG A 443 14.86 5.85 -25.60
C ARG A 443 15.67 6.28 -24.37
N VAL A 444 15.34 5.67 -23.22
CA VAL A 444 16.09 5.79 -21.97
C VAL A 444 16.93 4.53 -21.76
N VAL A 445 16.29 3.37 -21.77
CA VAL A 445 16.95 2.06 -21.70
C VAL A 445 16.22 1.04 -22.57
N GLU A 446 16.97 0.14 -23.19
CA GLU A 446 16.47 -1.04 -23.87
C GLU A 446 17.28 -2.23 -23.38
N SER A 447 16.62 -3.36 -23.09
CA SER A 447 17.26 -4.57 -22.58
C SER A 447 16.42 -5.82 -22.86
N VAL A 448 17.06 -6.97 -22.78
CA VAL A 448 16.39 -8.28 -22.82
C VAL A 448 16.66 -8.98 -21.49
N LEU A 449 15.60 -9.35 -20.79
CA LEU A 449 15.65 -10.03 -19.50
C LEU A 449 15.30 -11.51 -19.71
N THR A 450 16.12 -12.42 -19.18
CA THR A 450 15.88 -13.86 -19.24
C THR A 450 15.55 -14.39 -17.85
N PHE A 451 14.41 -15.07 -17.74
CA PHE A 451 13.94 -15.69 -16.51
C PHE A 451 14.01 -17.22 -16.63
N ARG A 452 14.56 -17.85 -15.60
CA ARG A 452 14.65 -19.32 -15.48
C ARG A 452 13.76 -19.84 -14.34
N GLU A 453 13.38 -21.10 -14.42
CA GLU A 453 12.72 -21.77 -13.29
C GLU A 453 13.69 -21.86 -12.11
N SER A 454 13.18 -21.58 -10.91
CA SER A 454 13.98 -21.72 -9.69
C SER A 454 14.25 -23.21 -9.45
N SER A 455 15.47 -23.67 -9.66
CA SER A 455 15.91 -25.01 -9.28
C SER A 455 16.46 -24.96 -7.84
N SER A 456 16.17 -25.99 -7.06
CA SER A 456 16.72 -26.16 -5.71
C SER A 456 18.21 -26.57 -5.69
N ASP A 457 18.82 -26.65 -6.85
CA ASP A 457 20.17 -27.20 -7.06
C ASP A 457 21.01 -26.24 -7.92
N ASP A 458 21.41 -25.10 -7.33
CA ASP A 458 22.48 -24.27 -7.90
C ASP A 458 23.82 -24.83 -7.36
N GLY A 459 24.44 -25.68 -8.18
CA GLY A 459 25.67 -26.38 -7.82
C GLY A 459 26.84 -25.44 -7.52
N ASP A 460 27.72 -25.91 -6.66
CA ASP A 460 28.96 -25.30 -6.20
C ASP A 460 29.81 -24.74 -7.36
N ALA A 461 29.92 -23.42 -7.43
CA ALA A 461 30.93 -22.76 -8.25
C ALA A 461 32.27 -22.75 -7.50
N PRO A 462 33.41 -22.95 -8.16
CA PRO A 462 34.70 -23.06 -7.50
C PRO A 462 35.07 -21.76 -6.76
N VAL A 463 35.40 -21.90 -5.47
CA VAL A 463 35.89 -20.81 -4.62
C VAL A 463 37.27 -20.38 -5.07
N LEU A 464 37.39 -19.22 -5.69
CA LEU A 464 38.68 -18.59 -6.00
C LEU A 464 39.23 -17.89 -4.74
N ARG A 465 40.36 -18.37 -4.23
CA ARG A 465 41.09 -17.65 -3.17
C ARG A 465 41.68 -16.37 -3.74
N LEU A 466 41.27 -15.23 -3.20
CA LEU A 466 41.80 -13.92 -3.53
C LEU A 466 43.32 -13.87 -3.28
N ALA A 467 44.06 -13.42 -4.28
CA ALA A 467 45.49 -13.12 -4.16
C ALA A 467 45.71 -11.89 -3.24
N ARG A 468 46.91 -11.79 -2.66
CA ARG A 468 47.29 -10.75 -1.70
C ARG A 468 47.05 -9.35 -2.24
N PRO A 469 46.60 -8.37 -1.39
CA PRO A 469 46.26 -7.04 -1.84
C PRO A 469 47.49 -6.28 -2.40
N GLY A 470 47.35 -5.81 -3.63
CA GLY A 470 48.31 -4.96 -4.29
C GLY A 470 48.24 -3.48 -3.84
N ARG A 471 48.95 -2.60 -4.55
CA ARG A 471 49.02 -1.16 -4.26
C ARG A 471 47.65 -0.50 -4.40
N ILE A 472 47.21 0.27 -3.38
CA ILE A 472 46.01 1.11 -3.49
C ILE A 472 46.27 2.17 -4.54
N VAL A 473 45.45 2.23 -5.56
CA VAL A 473 45.36 3.35 -6.47
C VAL A 473 44.18 4.20 -5.99
N GLU A 474 44.48 5.25 -5.24
CA GLU A 474 43.50 6.30 -5.01
C GLU A 474 43.16 6.93 -6.38
N GLN A 475 42.08 6.49 -6.97
CA GLN A 475 41.54 7.17 -8.13
C GLN A 475 40.85 8.43 -7.63
N ALA A 476 41.52 9.56 -7.81
CA ALA A 476 40.85 10.85 -7.69
C ALA A 476 39.63 10.85 -8.63
N PRO A 477 38.48 11.40 -8.21
CA PRO A 477 37.31 11.48 -9.08
C PRO A 477 37.74 12.24 -10.35
N VAL A 478 37.74 11.53 -11.49
CA VAL A 478 38.08 12.13 -12.78
C VAL A 478 36.91 13.04 -13.13
N PRO A 479 37.15 14.34 -13.37
CA PRO A 479 36.12 15.25 -13.78
C PRO A 479 35.56 14.81 -15.13
N GLY A 480 34.32 14.41 -15.15
CA GLY A 480 33.64 13.92 -16.33
C GLY A 480 32.14 14.23 -16.28
N ARG A 481 31.43 13.76 -17.29
CA ARG A 481 30.00 13.97 -17.44
C ARG A 481 29.16 13.26 -16.37
N LEU A 482 29.59 12.07 -15.97
CA LEU A 482 28.92 11.26 -14.96
C LEU A 482 29.57 11.45 -13.60
N HIS A 483 28.77 11.64 -12.57
CA HIS A 483 29.24 11.86 -11.22
C HIS A 483 28.37 11.13 -10.22
N TRP A 484 29.00 10.30 -9.39
CA TRP A 484 28.39 9.61 -8.24
C TRP A 484 28.84 10.36 -6.98
N ALA A 485 27.89 10.86 -6.21
CA ALA A 485 28.14 11.61 -4.98
C ALA A 485 27.05 11.29 -3.96
N GLY A 486 27.23 11.75 -2.71
CA GLY A 486 26.25 11.62 -1.65
C GLY A 486 26.29 10.28 -0.91
N GLU A 487 25.22 10.00 -0.16
CA GLU A 487 25.14 8.87 0.78
C GLU A 487 24.49 7.63 0.17
N ALA A 488 23.77 7.78 -0.95
CA ALA A 488 23.01 6.69 -1.57
C ALA A 488 23.92 5.61 -2.19
N PHE A 489 25.08 6.00 -2.71
CA PHE A 489 26.02 5.06 -3.31
C PHE A 489 27.32 5.02 -2.53
N GLN A 490 27.51 3.95 -1.80
CA GLN A 490 28.78 3.68 -1.09
C GLN A 490 29.70 2.90 -2.04
N LEU A 491 30.24 3.61 -3.03
CA LEU A 491 31.12 3.03 -4.04
C LEU A 491 32.44 2.55 -3.40
N GLY A 492 32.92 1.40 -3.85
CA GLY A 492 34.15 0.81 -3.36
C GLY A 492 35.42 1.58 -3.77
N GLN A 493 36.46 1.50 -2.95
CA GLN A 493 37.80 1.95 -3.30
C GLN A 493 38.48 0.87 -4.16
N TRP A 494 38.80 1.22 -5.39
CA TRP A 494 39.45 0.32 -6.32
C TRP A 494 40.95 0.17 -6.03
N ARG A 495 41.43 -1.07 -6.04
CA ARG A 495 42.85 -1.44 -5.89
C ARG A 495 43.30 -2.16 -7.14
N PHE A 496 44.52 -1.94 -7.56
CA PHE A 496 45.15 -2.63 -8.69
C PHE A 496 46.18 -3.64 -8.18
N ASP A 497 46.06 -4.88 -8.55
CA ASP A 497 47.07 -5.90 -8.27
C ASP A 497 48.18 -5.80 -9.29
N THR A 498 49.37 -5.37 -8.87
CA THR A 498 50.56 -5.22 -9.73
C THR A 498 51.15 -6.56 -10.19
N GLY A 499 50.77 -7.70 -9.58
CA GLY A 499 51.23 -9.02 -9.92
C GLY A 499 50.38 -9.76 -10.95
N GLY A 500 49.08 -9.46 -11.05
CA GLY A 500 48.12 -10.12 -11.92
C GLY A 500 47.34 -9.19 -12.85
N GLY A 501 47.50 -7.87 -12.74
CA GLY A 501 46.76 -6.91 -13.58
C GLY A 501 45.25 -6.82 -13.30
N ALA A 502 44.78 -7.40 -12.20
CA ALA A 502 43.38 -7.38 -11.81
C ALA A 502 43.02 -6.17 -11.00
N TRP A 503 41.84 -5.64 -11.18
CA TRP A 503 41.25 -4.58 -10.35
C TRP A 503 40.36 -5.22 -9.29
N PHE A 504 40.38 -4.66 -8.09
CA PHE A 504 39.62 -5.15 -6.97
C PHE A 504 39.02 -3.99 -6.17
N ALA A 505 37.77 -4.13 -5.74
CA ALA A 505 37.13 -3.20 -4.81
C ALA A 505 36.31 -3.95 -3.76
N GLU A 506 36.35 -3.44 -2.52
CA GLU A 506 35.37 -3.77 -1.49
C GLU A 506 34.20 -2.79 -1.64
N VAL A 507 32.98 -3.31 -1.72
CA VAL A 507 31.78 -2.51 -1.93
C VAL A 507 30.82 -2.78 -0.78
N ALA A 508 30.25 -1.72 -0.23
CA ALA A 508 29.24 -1.86 0.82
C ALA A 508 27.99 -2.57 0.27
N PRO A 509 27.32 -3.41 1.08
CA PRO A 509 26.04 -3.97 0.71
C PRO A 509 25.00 -2.88 0.47
N ASP A 510 24.03 -3.15 -0.39
CA ASP A 510 22.95 -2.22 -0.65
C ASP A 510 22.08 -1.98 0.57
N THR A 511 21.79 -0.70 0.84
CA THR A 511 20.79 -0.29 1.82
C THR A 511 19.66 0.40 1.06
N MET A 512 18.60 -0.33 0.75
CA MET A 512 17.48 0.19 -0.06
C MET A 512 16.84 1.44 0.54
N SER A 513 16.88 1.62 1.87
CA SER A 513 16.42 2.84 2.54
C SER A 513 17.22 4.09 2.16
N ASP A 514 18.48 3.94 1.76
CA ASP A 514 19.33 5.05 1.32
C ASP A 514 19.04 5.42 -0.14
N LEU A 515 18.64 4.45 -0.93
CA LEU A 515 18.28 4.63 -2.34
C LEU A 515 16.87 5.19 -2.52
N ILE A 516 15.92 4.75 -1.68
CA ILE A 516 14.49 5.00 -1.84
C ILE A 516 13.86 5.47 -0.53
N ARG A 517 13.22 6.63 -0.55
CA ARG A 517 12.49 7.20 0.60
C ARG A 517 11.02 6.80 0.59
N THR A 518 10.73 5.52 0.74
CA THR A 518 9.37 4.98 0.86
C THR A 518 9.25 4.07 2.08
N SER A 519 8.02 3.82 2.52
CA SER A 519 7.73 2.83 3.55
C SER A 519 6.48 2.04 3.13
N PRO A 520 6.54 0.71 3.01
CA PRO A 520 7.74 -0.11 3.21
C PRO A 520 8.81 0.14 2.13
N VAL A 521 10.06 -0.12 2.49
CA VAL A 521 11.17 -0.09 1.54
C VAL A 521 11.10 -1.36 0.70
N PRO A 522 11.10 -1.27 -0.65
CA PRO A 522 11.10 -2.45 -1.51
C PRO A 522 12.34 -3.30 -1.29
N ASN A 523 12.22 -4.61 -1.42
CA ASN A 523 13.38 -5.49 -1.42
C ASN A 523 14.22 -5.21 -2.68
N GLY A 524 15.50 -4.91 -2.49
CA GLY A 524 16.46 -4.80 -3.59
C GLY A 524 16.86 -6.21 -4.05
N GLU A 525 16.65 -6.49 -5.33
CA GLU A 525 17.08 -7.75 -5.92
C GLU A 525 18.21 -7.55 -6.92
N LEU A 526 18.47 -6.31 -7.37
CA LEU A 526 19.67 -5.95 -8.11
C LEU A 526 20.71 -5.37 -7.14
N PRO A 527 21.97 -5.75 -7.25
CA PRO A 527 23.06 -5.23 -6.43
C PRO A 527 23.48 -3.84 -6.94
N HIS A 528 22.78 -2.79 -6.45
CA HIS A 528 22.92 -1.43 -6.95
C HIS A 528 24.31 -0.86 -6.73
N ASN A 529 24.85 -0.92 -5.50
CA ASN A 529 26.18 -0.39 -5.19
C ASN A 529 27.27 -1.07 -6.02
N GLN A 530 27.17 -2.39 -6.20
CA GLN A 530 28.13 -3.14 -6.99
C GLN A 530 28.06 -2.76 -8.47
N LEU A 531 26.84 -2.67 -9.01
CA LEU A 531 26.63 -2.31 -10.41
C LEU A 531 27.09 -0.88 -10.68
N GLU A 532 26.71 0.10 -9.85
CA GLU A 532 27.14 1.48 -10.00
C GLU A 532 28.65 1.65 -9.79
N SER A 533 29.27 0.89 -8.87
CA SER A 533 30.72 0.86 -8.70
C SER A 533 31.44 0.34 -9.95
N ILE A 534 30.92 -0.71 -10.57
CA ILE A 534 31.44 -1.22 -11.86
C ILE A 534 31.33 -0.15 -12.94
N LEU A 535 30.18 0.52 -13.05
CA LEU A 535 29.96 1.56 -14.06
C LEU A 535 30.86 2.77 -13.84
N ALA A 536 31.07 3.20 -12.59
CA ALA A 536 32.00 4.27 -12.25
C ALA A 536 33.45 3.93 -12.61
N ALA A 537 33.88 2.70 -12.31
CA ALA A 537 35.22 2.22 -12.69
C ALA A 537 35.40 2.10 -14.20
N ALA A 538 34.43 1.54 -14.92
CA ALA A 538 34.45 1.45 -16.37
C ALA A 538 34.45 2.84 -17.04
N TYR A 539 33.68 3.78 -16.50
CA TYR A 539 33.69 5.17 -16.97
C TYR A 539 35.04 5.85 -16.75
N SER A 540 35.64 5.66 -15.60
CA SER A 540 36.99 6.16 -15.30
C SER A 540 38.04 5.61 -16.29
N GLN A 541 37.97 4.32 -16.63
CA GLN A 541 38.82 3.70 -17.66
C GLN A 541 38.57 4.28 -19.05
N HIS A 542 37.31 4.55 -19.41
CA HIS A 542 36.98 5.20 -20.67
C HIS A 542 37.62 6.57 -20.78
N LEU A 543 37.58 7.38 -19.73
CA LEU A 543 38.20 8.72 -19.71
C LEU A 543 39.73 8.67 -19.83
N THR A 544 40.38 7.71 -19.15
CA THR A 544 41.86 7.55 -19.21
C THR A 544 42.34 6.93 -20.51
N GLY A 545 41.49 6.17 -21.21
CA GLY A 545 41.78 5.51 -22.49
C GLY A 545 41.73 6.45 -23.72
N GLY A 546 41.51 7.75 -23.56
CA GLY A 546 41.54 8.72 -24.64
C GLY A 546 40.30 8.75 -25.55
N SER A 547 39.22 8.03 -25.19
CA SER A 547 37.98 7.93 -25.98
C SER A 547 37.08 9.18 -25.91
N GLY A 548 37.51 10.21 -25.17
CA GLY A 548 36.87 11.54 -25.04
C GLY A 548 35.89 11.63 -23.84
N PRO A 549 35.70 12.87 -23.33
CA PRO A 549 35.10 13.07 -22.00
C PRO A 549 33.57 13.00 -21.94
N HIS A 550 32.87 12.91 -23.08
CA HIS A 550 31.41 13.06 -23.15
C HIS A 550 30.73 11.91 -23.90
N PRO A 551 30.63 10.71 -23.31
CA PRO A 551 29.85 9.65 -23.92
C PRO A 551 28.36 10.01 -23.89
N GLU A 552 27.62 9.66 -24.93
CA GLU A 552 26.18 9.84 -25.04
C GLU A 552 25.44 8.56 -24.68
N HIS A 553 26.07 7.42 -24.90
CA HIS A 553 25.48 6.10 -24.72
C HIS A 553 26.35 5.21 -23.84
N LEU A 554 25.67 4.33 -23.10
CA LEU A 554 26.26 3.21 -22.38
C LEU A 554 25.67 1.92 -22.95
N SER A 555 26.51 0.95 -23.23
CA SER A 555 26.10 -0.40 -23.54
C SER A 555 26.70 -1.41 -22.57
N ILE A 556 25.93 -2.47 -22.24
CA ILE A 556 26.35 -3.61 -21.43
C ILE A 556 25.89 -4.86 -22.17
N ASP A 557 26.82 -5.75 -22.48
CA ASP A 557 26.48 -6.97 -23.21
C ASP A 557 25.63 -7.92 -22.36
N CYS A 558 26.01 -8.11 -21.08
CA CYS A 558 25.30 -9.01 -20.18
C CYS A 558 25.54 -8.67 -18.71
N VAL A 559 24.48 -8.64 -17.92
CA VAL A 559 24.47 -8.68 -16.46
C VAL A 559 23.88 -10.02 -16.06
N GLU A 560 24.68 -10.89 -15.45
CA GLU A 560 24.29 -12.22 -14.96
C GLU A 560 24.16 -12.17 -13.45
N LEU A 561 23.01 -12.62 -12.93
CA LEU A 561 22.73 -12.72 -11.50
C LEU A 561 22.87 -14.19 -11.10
N ALA A 562 23.82 -14.48 -10.23
CA ALA A 562 24.11 -15.82 -9.72
C ALA A 562 23.92 -15.82 -8.21
N GLY A 563 22.85 -16.46 -7.72
CA GLY A 563 22.59 -16.59 -6.28
C GLY A 563 21.83 -15.44 -5.64
N ARG A 564 21.54 -15.56 -4.33
CA ARG A 564 20.76 -14.59 -3.51
C ARG A 564 21.61 -13.68 -2.62
N GLY A 565 22.94 -13.73 -2.74
CA GLY A 565 23.85 -12.97 -1.88
C GLY A 565 24.07 -11.54 -2.34
N SER A 566 24.27 -10.61 -1.38
CA SER A 566 24.80 -9.28 -1.66
C SER A 566 26.30 -9.38 -1.88
N ALA A 567 26.79 -8.95 -3.05
CA ALA A 567 28.23 -8.90 -3.30
C ALA A 567 28.91 -7.87 -2.38
N THR A 568 29.96 -8.28 -1.69
CA THR A 568 30.79 -7.40 -0.86
C THR A 568 32.12 -7.07 -1.53
N THR A 569 32.49 -7.80 -2.57
CA THR A 569 33.71 -7.58 -3.33
C THR A 569 33.42 -7.64 -4.84
N VAL A 570 34.11 -6.79 -5.60
CA VAL A 570 34.08 -6.80 -7.06
C VAL A 570 35.50 -6.94 -7.59
N THR A 571 35.70 -7.89 -8.50
CA THR A 571 36.98 -8.10 -9.21
C THR A 571 36.77 -7.93 -10.70
N VAL A 572 37.82 -7.52 -11.42
CA VAL A 572 37.82 -7.43 -12.88
C VAL A 572 38.86 -8.39 -13.42
N ASP A 573 38.44 -9.30 -14.28
CA ASP A 573 39.35 -10.13 -15.05
C ASP A 573 39.95 -9.33 -16.22
N SER A 574 41.27 -9.30 -16.31
CA SER A 574 42.01 -8.38 -17.17
C SER A 574 42.17 -8.83 -18.63
N ASP A 575 41.63 -10.00 -19.03
CA ASP A 575 41.83 -10.55 -20.39
C ASP A 575 41.01 -9.79 -21.45
N PRO A 576 41.65 -9.02 -22.34
CA PRO A 576 40.98 -8.44 -23.50
C PRO A 576 40.60 -9.54 -24.51
N PRO A 577 39.47 -9.39 -25.28
CA PRO A 577 38.70 -8.17 -25.49
C PRO A 577 37.48 -8.03 -24.59
N TYR A 578 37.16 -8.98 -23.72
CA TYR A 578 35.92 -8.99 -22.92
C TYR A 578 36.25 -8.86 -21.43
N ARG A 579 36.31 -7.64 -20.92
CA ARG A 579 36.44 -7.43 -19.48
C ARG A 579 35.18 -7.94 -18.78
N THR A 580 35.36 -8.93 -17.91
CA THR A 580 34.31 -9.46 -17.05
C THR A 580 34.53 -8.92 -15.65
N TRP A 581 33.48 -8.27 -15.12
CA TRP A 581 33.42 -7.78 -13.75
C TRP A 581 32.66 -8.83 -12.93
N THR A 582 33.24 -9.30 -11.85
CA THR A 582 32.65 -10.37 -11.03
C THR A 582 32.46 -9.89 -9.60
N GLY A 583 31.21 -9.84 -9.15
CA GLY A 583 30.83 -9.56 -7.77
C GLY A 583 30.72 -10.86 -6.97
N ARG A 584 31.29 -10.86 -5.75
CA ARG A 584 31.30 -12.01 -4.82
C ARG A 584 30.77 -11.58 -3.45
N ASP A 585 30.09 -12.48 -2.78
CA ASP A 585 29.63 -12.29 -1.42
C ASP A 585 30.76 -12.45 -0.38
N SER A 586 30.44 -12.35 0.91
CA SER A 586 31.37 -12.53 2.02
C SER A 586 31.96 -13.94 2.12
N HIS A 587 31.37 -14.92 1.43
CA HIS A 587 31.84 -16.31 1.39
C HIS A 587 32.70 -16.59 0.15
N GLY A 588 32.81 -15.60 -0.76
CA GLY A 588 33.54 -15.72 -2.02
C GLY A 588 32.70 -16.28 -3.18
N GLU A 589 31.41 -16.54 -2.98
CA GLU A 589 30.49 -17.00 -3.99
C GLU A 589 30.17 -15.90 -5.00
N VAL A 590 30.02 -16.25 -6.28
CA VAL A 590 29.69 -15.32 -7.33
C VAL A 590 28.19 -14.97 -7.27
N CYS A 591 27.87 -13.70 -7.10
CA CYS A 591 26.49 -13.21 -7.13
C CYS A 591 26.20 -12.32 -8.35
N LEU A 592 27.23 -11.76 -8.96
CA LEU A 592 27.07 -10.84 -10.10
C LEU A 592 28.21 -11.04 -11.10
N ARG A 593 27.89 -11.10 -12.40
CA ARG A 593 28.86 -10.94 -13.49
C ARG A 593 28.35 -9.89 -14.47
N VAL A 594 29.21 -8.95 -14.81
CA VAL A 594 28.91 -7.92 -15.83
C VAL A 594 29.94 -8.00 -16.93
N ARG A 595 29.48 -8.07 -18.16
CA ARG A 595 30.36 -8.19 -19.35
C ARG A 595 30.07 -7.09 -20.36
N GLY A 596 31.12 -6.63 -21.03
CA GLY A 596 31.03 -5.76 -22.19
C GLY A 596 30.51 -4.37 -21.89
N VAL A 597 30.95 -3.75 -20.77
CA VAL A 597 30.61 -2.35 -20.46
C VAL A 597 31.37 -1.41 -21.38
N ARG A 598 30.66 -0.62 -22.18
CA ARG A 598 31.24 0.35 -23.13
C ARG A 598 30.50 1.69 -23.05
N PHE A 599 31.27 2.76 -23.19
CA PHE A 599 30.77 4.14 -23.28
C PHE A 599 31.10 4.68 -24.67
N ASP A 600 30.08 5.11 -25.44
CA ASP A 600 30.22 5.52 -26.82
C ASP A 600 29.61 6.91 -27.08
N ARG A 601 30.12 7.62 -28.11
CA ARG A 601 29.58 8.92 -28.56
C ARG A 601 28.45 8.78 -29.57
N VAL A 602 28.39 7.67 -30.30
CA VAL A 602 27.40 7.41 -31.36
C VAL A 602 26.83 6.03 -31.16
N GLN A 603 25.53 5.87 -31.40
CA GLN A 603 24.91 4.54 -31.43
C GLN A 603 25.67 3.64 -32.41
N GLY A 604 26.36 2.64 -31.89
CA GLY A 604 26.85 1.53 -32.71
C GLY A 604 25.64 0.89 -33.41
N ARG A 605 25.77 0.66 -34.71
CA ARG A 605 24.80 -0.03 -35.57
C ARG A 605 24.59 -1.46 -35.14
#